data_73464f0aaa3913fbfcde186d6fc9893f
#
_entry.id   73464f0aaa3913fbfcde186d6fc9893f
#
_cell.length_a   1.000
_cell.length_b   1.000
_cell.length_c   1.000
_cell.angle_alpha   90.00
_cell.angle_beta   90.00
_cell.angle_gamma   90.00
#
_symmetry.space_group_name_H-M   'P 1'
#
loop_
_entity.id
_entity.type
_entity.pdbx_description
1 polymer ?
#
loop_
_entity_poly.entity_id
_entity_poly.type
_entity_poly.pdbx_seq_one_letter_code
_entity_poly.pdbx_strand_id
1 'polypeptide(L)'
;MALLSVPSCAPKVSQQEYERVNNELSAIQSQLALLQDKLAEAETMQVEYQKLNMKHEELGKQYDTLKSEYEAMQAKHQKLSTEYEELNKQYNNVKSEYETLEIRYKELSEQSEVVIEEITEINEEDVEQAIFKLVNRERENNGLDEQLWGANIYKWARTNSVNMAKNQQIEYSEWPSWQEVYWATGYSTADEIAESALKIWQNSKGYEQKILNSVATYGAVAVHKFGEIFYITYIASNFR
;
A
#
# COMPACT_ATOMS: atom_id res chain seq x y z
N MET A 1 48.97 36.73 -58.19
CA MET A 1 48.26 36.58 -56.93
C MET A 1 47.48 35.25 -56.96
N ALA A 2 48.00 34.18 -56.39
CA ALA A 2 47.40 32.89 -56.38
C ALA A 2 46.63 32.75 -55.07
N LEU A 3 45.30 32.68 -55.16
CA LEU A 3 44.44 32.36 -54.03
C LEU A 3 44.53 30.87 -53.78
N LEU A 4 45.23 30.50 -52.73
CA LEU A 4 45.18 29.12 -52.17
C LEU A 4 43.83 28.90 -51.50
N SER A 5 42.96 28.17 -52.17
CA SER A 5 41.75 27.63 -51.56
C SER A 5 42.13 26.48 -50.62
N VAL A 6 41.98 26.70 -49.30
CA VAL A 6 42.13 25.68 -48.30
C VAL A 6 40.83 24.79 -48.36
N PRO A 7 40.94 23.48 -48.61
CA PRO A 7 39.77 22.63 -48.55
C PRO A 7 39.34 22.49 -47.09
N SER A 8 38.19 23.00 -46.77
CA SER A 8 37.52 22.72 -45.50
C SER A 8 37.13 21.26 -45.45
N CYS A 9 37.99 20.42 -44.91
CA CYS A 9 37.65 19.07 -44.52
C CYS A 9 36.91 19.10 -43.19
N ALA A 10 35.65 19.50 -43.21
CA ALA A 10 34.77 19.15 -42.12
C ALA A 10 34.42 17.67 -42.27
N PRO A 11 34.60 16.84 -41.25
CA PRO A 11 34.23 15.44 -41.33
C PRO A 11 32.72 15.35 -41.57
N LYS A 12 32.32 14.67 -42.64
CA LYS A 12 30.92 14.39 -42.90
C LYS A 12 30.46 13.37 -41.84
N VAL A 13 29.74 13.84 -40.86
CA VAL A 13 29.04 12.97 -39.91
C VAL A 13 28.10 12.04 -40.69
N SER A 14 28.17 10.73 -40.47
CA SER A 14 27.31 9.78 -41.14
C SER A 14 25.87 9.99 -40.71
N GLN A 15 24.90 9.66 -41.60
CA GLN A 15 23.50 9.76 -41.30
C GLN A 15 23.13 8.95 -40.03
N GLN A 16 23.73 7.77 -39.90
CA GLN A 16 23.57 6.91 -38.73
C GLN A 16 24.08 7.55 -37.43
N GLU A 17 25.19 8.24 -37.50
CA GLU A 17 25.80 8.93 -36.36
C GLU A 17 24.95 10.14 -35.93
N TYR A 18 24.38 10.86 -36.91
CA TYR A 18 23.47 11.96 -36.68
C TYR A 18 22.17 11.46 -36.01
N GLU A 19 21.58 10.36 -36.51
CA GLU A 19 20.38 9.75 -35.92
C GLU A 19 20.65 9.24 -34.52
N ARG A 20 21.81 8.60 -34.27
CA ARG A 20 22.20 8.15 -32.93
C ARG A 20 22.29 9.33 -31.96
N VAL A 21 23.01 10.40 -32.32
CA VAL A 21 23.16 11.59 -31.49
C VAL A 21 21.82 12.27 -31.24
N ASN A 22 20.94 12.31 -32.23
CA ASN A 22 19.62 12.91 -32.09
C ASN A 22 18.71 12.09 -31.15
N ASN A 23 18.81 10.76 -31.19
CA ASN A 23 18.11 9.89 -30.27
C ASN A 23 18.65 9.99 -28.83
N GLU A 24 19.98 10.07 -28.68
CA GLU A 24 20.63 10.32 -27.38
C GLU A 24 20.22 11.67 -26.80
N LEU A 25 20.18 12.73 -27.65
CA LEU A 25 19.74 14.07 -27.26
C LEU A 25 18.30 14.08 -26.78
N SER A 26 17.41 13.40 -27.49
CA SER A 26 15.99 13.27 -27.09
C SER A 26 15.83 12.53 -25.76
N ALA A 27 16.62 11.47 -25.55
CA ALA A 27 16.63 10.74 -24.27
C ALA A 27 17.13 11.62 -23.11
N ILE A 28 18.21 12.39 -23.34
CA ILE A 28 18.76 13.33 -22.35
C ILE A 28 17.74 14.45 -22.04
N GLN A 29 17.06 14.99 -23.06
CA GLN A 29 16.00 15.99 -22.85
C GLN A 29 14.86 15.45 -21.99
N SER A 30 14.46 14.19 -22.24
CA SER A 30 13.43 13.54 -21.43
C SER A 30 13.88 13.31 -19.99
N GLN A 31 15.14 12.94 -19.79
CA GLN A 31 15.71 12.81 -18.45
C GLN A 31 15.83 14.17 -17.73
N LEU A 32 16.17 15.21 -18.46
CA LEU A 32 16.25 16.58 -17.91
C LEU A 32 14.88 17.06 -17.43
N ALA A 33 13.82 16.83 -18.22
CA ALA A 33 12.47 17.18 -17.83
C ALA A 33 12.06 16.43 -16.55
N LEU A 34 12.34 15.12 -16.47
CA LEU A 34 12.07 14.33 -15.28
C LEU A 34 12.83 14.83 -14.03
N LEU A 35 14.07 15.27 -14.22
CA LEU A 35 14.87 15.84 -13.13
C LEU A 35 14.34 17.20 -12.67
N GLN A 36 13.85 18.02 -13.60
CA GLN A 36 13.22 19.31 -13.30
C GLN A 36 11.93 19.12 -12.49
N ASP A 37 11.10 18.13 -12.85
CA ASP A 37 9.91 17.77 -12.08
C ASP A 37 10.26 17.30 -10.67
N LYS A 38 11.26 16.44 -10.53
CA LYS A 38 11.76 16.00 -9.22
C LYS A 38 12.34 17.13 -8.38
N LEU A 39 12.99 18.12 -9.02
CA LEU A 39 13.49 19.30 -8.32
C LEU A 39 12.33 20.13 -7.76
N ALA A 40 11.28 20.35 -8.56
CA ALA A 40 10.08 21.06 -8.11
C ALA A 40 9.36 20.35 -6.97
N GLU A 41 9.31 18.99 -7.03
CA GLU A 41 8.80 18.19 -5.92
C GLU A 41 9.66 18.35 -4.65
N ALA A 42 10.98 18.35 -4.78
CA ALA A 42 11.90 18.54 -3.66
C ALA A 42 11.79 19.94 -3.03
N GLU A 43 11.63 20.98 -3.84
CA GLU A 43 11.38 22.35 -3.36
C GLU A 43 10.06 22.44 -2.59
N THR A 44 9.01 21.78 -3.09
CA THR A 44 7.72 21.70 -2.40
C THR A 44 7.87 20.99 -1.06
N MET A 45 8.61 19.89 -1.04
CA MET A 45 8.90 19.12 0.16
C MET A 45 9.72 19.92 1.19
N GLN A 46 10.63 20.79 0.71
CA GLN A 46 11.40 21.69 1.59
C GLN A 46 10.50 22.72 2.29
N VAL A 47 9.52 23.27 1.58
CA VAL A 47 8.52 24.19 2.18
C VAL A 47 7.65 23.45 3.20
N GLU A 48 7.25 22.23 2.90
CA GLU A 48 6.50 21.39 3.83
C GLU A 48 7.33 21.04 5.07
N TYR A 49 8.62 20.77 4.90
CA TYR A 49 9.54 20.52 6.01
C TYR A 49 9.65 21.73 6.95
N GLN A 50 9.72 22.96 6.39
CA GLN A 50 9.72 24.18 7.21
C GLN A 50 8.42 24.37 7.98
N LYS A 51 7.26 24.08 7.34
CA LYS A 51 5.97 24.09 8.04
C LYS A 51 5.90 23.02 9.14
N LEU A 52 6.50 21.87 8.87
CA LEU A 52 6.56 20.79 9.85
C LEU A 52 7.42 21.16 11.06
N ASN A 53 8.55 21.86 10.84
CA ASN A 53 9.38 22.37 11.94
C ASN A 53 8.64 23.37 12.82
N MET A 54 7.89 24.31 12.22
CA MET A 54 7.06 25.24 12.98
C MET A 54 5.98 24.51 13.78
N LYS A 55 5.35 23.48 13.18
CA LYS A 55 4.41 22.61 13.91
C LYS A 55 5.09 21.83 15.03
N HIS A 56 6.33 21.41 14.82
CA HIS A 56 7.10 20.69 15.85
C HIS A 56 7.39 21.57 17.07
N GLU A 57 7.72 22.84 16.87
CA GLU A 57 7.92 23.81 17.97
C GLU A 57 6.61 24.07 18.72
N GLU A 58 5.50 24.21 17.99
CA GLU A 58 4.18 24.35 18.59
C GLU A 58 3.79 23.10 19.38
N LEU A 59 4.07 21.92 18.80
CA LEU A 59 3.84 20.63 19.46
C LEU A 59 4.68 20.49 20.74
N GLY A 60 5.91 21.04 20.76
CA GLY A 60 6.76 21.09 21.96
C GLY A 60 6.10 21.85 23.10
N LYS A 61 5.50 23.00 22.81
CA LYS A 61 4.74 23.76 23.81
C LYS A 61 3.49 23.04 24.31
N GLN A 62 2.79 22.35 23.38
CA GLN A 62 1.64 21.52 23.73
C GLN A 62 2.06 20.31 24.56
N TYR A 63 3.23 19.74 24.28
CA TYR A 63 3.80 18.64 25.07
C TYR A 63 4.06 19.02 26.52
N ASP A 64 4.61 20.22 26.77
CA ASP A 64 4.86 20.68 28.14
C ASP A 64 3.56 20.89 28.93
N THR A 65 2.50 21.38 28.24
CA THR A 65 1.16 21.47 28.82
C THR A 65 0.58 20.09 29.11
N LEU A 66 0.69 19.19 28.13
CA LEU A 66 0.20 17.81 28.23
C LEU A 66 0.92 17.02 29.32
N LYS A 67 2.20 17.32 29.57
CA LYS A 67 2.99 16.70 30.64
C LYS A 67 2.42 17.04 32.01
N SER A 68 2.02 18.28 32.22
CA SER A 68 1.38 18.69 33.50
C SER A 68 -0.01 18.05 33.68
N GLU A 69 -0.76 17.88 32.57
CA GLU A 69 -2.03 17.17 32.57
C GLU A 69 -1.83 15.65 32.79
N TYR A 70 -0.74 15.10 32.27
CA TYR A 70 -0.36 13.72 32.50
C TYR A 70 -0.05 13.42 33.97
N GLU A 71 0.65 14.33 34.68
CA GLU A 71 0.92 14.18 36.09
C GLU A 71 -0.38 14.23 36.93
N ALA A 72 -1.33 15.08 36.55
CA ALA A 72 -2.66 15.08 37.15
C ALA A 72 -3.48 13.81 36.81
N MET A 73 -3.28 13.28 35.62
CA MET A 73 -3.94 12.03 35.19
C MET A 73 -3.36 10.79 35.89
N GLN A 74 -2.07 10.81 36.25
CA GLN A 74 -1.46 9.74 37.03
C GLN A 74 -2.16 9.53 38.39
N ALA A 75 -2.52 10.64 39.05
CA ALA A 75 -3.29 10.56 40.31
C ALA A 75 -4.69 9.94 40.10
N LYS A 76 -5.32 10.26 38.97
CA LYS A 76 -6.59 9.61 38.59
C LYS A 76 -6.41 8.16 38.20
N HIS A 77 -5.31 7.81 37.55
CA HIS A 77 -5.01 6.43 37.17
C HIS A 77 -4.87 5.52 38.41
N GLN A 78 -4.30 6.05 39.49
CA GLN A 78 -4.12 5.28 40.72
C GLN A 78 -5.46 4.96 41.39
N LYS A 79 -6.43 5.91 41.31
CA LYS A 79 -7.81 5.68 41.76
C LYS A 79 -8.52 4.68 40.85
N LEU A 80 -8.35 4.82 39.53
CA LEU A 80 -8.93 3.93 38.53
C LEU A 80 -8.36 2.52 38.65
N SER A 81 -7.11 2.36 39.07
CA SER A 81 -6.49 1.04 39.31
C SER A 81 -7.22 0.28 40.40
N THR A 82 -7.65 0.97 41.48
CA THR A 82 -8.41 0.34 42.57
C THR A 82 -9.82 -0.06 42.10
N GLU A 83 -10.45 0.81 41.33
CA GLU A 83 -11.75 0.50 40.70
C GLU A 83 -11.64 -0.63 39.68
N TYR A 84 -10.51 -0.69 38.94
CA TYR A 84 -10.22 -1.78 38.02
C TYR A 84 -10.03 -3.15 38.72
N GLU A 85 -9.36 -3.16 39.87
CA GLU A 85 -9.22 -4.38 40.68
C GLU A 85 -10.58 -4.93 41.13
N GLU A 86 -11.47 -4.04 41.55
CA GLU A 86 -12.83 -4.41 41.92
C GLU A 86 -13.65 -4.91 40.71
N LEU A 87 -13.54 -4.19 39.58
CA LEU A 87 -14.17 -4.59 38.32
C LEU A 87 -13.63 -5.90 37.80
N ASN A 88 -12.33 -6.16 38.01
CA ASN A 88 -11.71 -7.43 37.61
C ASN A 88 -12.23 -8.62 38.41
N LYS A 89 -12.56 -8.41 39.70
CA LYS A 89 -13.26 -9.43 40.49
C LYS A 89 -14.67 -9.71 39.94
N GLN A 90 -15.41 -8.66 39.60
CA GLN A 90 -16.74 -8.80 38.98
C GLN A 90 -16.62 -9.47 37.60
N TYR A 91 -15.62 -9.08 36.79
CA TYR A 91 -15.36 -9.72 35.50
C TYR A 91 -15.06 -11.20 35.63
N ASN A 92 -14.24 -11.61 36.62
CA ASN A 92 -13.92 -13.01 36.81
C ASN A 92 -15.17 -13.82 37.27
N ASN A 93 -16.07 -13.21 38.03
CA ASN A 93 -17.36 -13.84 38.36
C ASN A 93 -18.25 -14.01 37.13
N VAL A 94 -18.39 -12.93 36.32
CA VAL A 94 -19.19 -12.99 35.08
C VAL A 94 -18.55 -13.96 34.06
N LYS A 95 -17.22 -14.01 34.01
CA LYS A 95 -16.50 -14.97 33.15
C LYS A 95 -16.77 -16.40 33.55
N SER A 96 -16.82 -16.71 34.86
CA SER A 96 -17.14 -18.04 35.35
C SER A 96 -18.62 -18.42 35.05
N GLU A 97 -19.51 -17.43 35.13
CA GLU A 97 -20.93 -17.63 34.73
C GLU A 97 -21.07 -17.83 33.21
N TYR A 98 -20.27 -17.09 32.43
CA TYR A 98 -20.21 -17.22 30.97
C TYR A 98 -19.67 -18.59 30.54
N GLU A 99 -18.58 -19.06 31.15
CA GLU A 99 -18.01 -20.39 30.88
C GLU A 99 -19.07 -21.50 31.22
N THR A 100 -19.82 -21.30 32.29
CA THR A 100 -20.91 -22.21 32.64
C THR A 100 -22.06 -22.18 31.61
N LEU A 101 -22.37 -20.98 31.10
CA LEU A 101 -23.40 -20.79 30.09
C LEU A 101 -22.94 -21.34 28.72
N GLU A 102 -21.65 -21.21 28.38
CA GLU A 102 -21.04 -21.74 27.15
C GLU A 102 -21.10 -23.28 27.13
N ILE A 103 -20.82 -23.92 28.29
CA ILE A 103 -20.96 -25.37 28.42
C ILE A 103 -22.43 -25.78 28.18
N ARG A 104 -23.37 -25.06 28.78
CA ARG A 104 -24.80 -25.33 28.57
C ARG A 104 -25.25 -25.07 27.14
N TYR A 105 -24.72 -23.99 26.52
CA TYR A 105 -25.03 -23.67 25.12
C TYR A 105 -24.48 -24.76 24.19
N LYS A 106 -23.26 -25.25 24.46
CA LYS A 106 -22.66 -26.35 23.71
C LYS A 106 -23.47 -27.65 23.86
N GLU A 107 -23.89 -27.97 25.08
CA GLU A 107 -24.77 -29.12 25.32
C GLU A 107 -26.12 -28.98 24.61
N LEU A 108 -26.66 -27.75 24.50
CA LEU A 108 -27.92 -27.49 23.78
C LEU A 108 -27.73 -27.52 22.26
N SER A 109 -26.58 -27.06 21.76
CA SER A 109 -26.23 -27.04 20.31
C SER A 109 -25.96 -28.43 19.77
N GLU A 110 -25.40 -29.33 20.58
CA GLU A 110 -25.23 -30.75 20.24
C GLU A 110 -26.58 -31.50 20.17
N GLN A 111 -27.63 -30.96 20.77
CA GLN A 111 -29.00 -31.50 20.69
C GLN A 111 -29.82 -30.96 19.50
N SER A 112 -29.40 -29.89 18.88
CA SER A 112 -30.02 -29.37 17.66
C SER A 112 -29.02 -29.54 16.50
N GLU A 113 -29.38 -30.35 15.50
CA GLU A 113 -28.67 -30.41 14.22
C GLU A 113 -28.79 -29.04 13.53
N VAL A 114 -28.00 -28.07 14.03
CA VAL A 114 -27.76 -26.83 13.30
C VAL A 114 -26.60 -27.09 12.37
N VAL A 115 -26.89 -27.15 11.09
CA VAL A 115 -25.87 -27.06 10.01
C VAL A 115 -25.11 -25.78 10.25
N ILE A 116 -23.94 -25.88 10.89
CA ILE A 116 -22.98 -24.78 10.93
C ILE A 116 -22.46 -24.69 9.51
N GLU A 117 -22.89 -23.67 8.75
CA GLU A 117 -22.11 -23.23 7.60
C GLU A 117 -20.68 -23.03 8.11
N GLU A 118 -19.75 -23.82 7.58
CA GLU A 118 -18.32 -23.63 7.83
C GLU A 118 -18.02 -22.16 7.51
N ILE A 119 -17.80 -21.37 8.54
CA ILE A 119 -17.19 -20.05 8.35
C ILE A 119 -15.77 -20.35 7.85
N THR A 120 -15.62 -20.43 6.55
CA THR A 120 -14.31 -20.61 5.93
C THR A 120 -13.46 -19.41 6.30
N GLU A 121 -12.39 -19.66 7.02
CA GLU A 121 -11.41 -18.61 7.33
C GLU A 121 -10.94 -17.97 6.02
N ILE A 122 -11.01 -16.64 5.94
CA ILE A 122 -10.52 -15.93 4.74
C ILE A 122 -9.05 -16.27 4.55
N ASN A 123 -8.73 -16.96 3.47
CA ASN A 123 -7.37 -17.28 3.12
C ASN A 123 -6.74 -16.21 2.19
N GLU A 124 -5.41 -16.17 2.15
CA GLU A 124 -4.66 -15.20 1.37
C GLU A 124 -4.93 -15.34 -0.14
N GLU A 125 -5.02 -16.56 -0.65
CA GLU A 125 -5.20 -16.86 -2.07
C GLU A 125 -6.57 -16.39 -2.59
N ASP A 126 -7.64 -16.58 -1.81
CA ASP A 126 -8.97 -16.10 -2.18
C ASP A 126 -9.00 -14.58 -2.30
N VAL A 127 -8.31 -13.87 -1.40
CA VAL A 127 -8.18 -12.41 -1.45
C VAL A 127 -7.37 -11.97 -2.67
N GLU A 128 -6.26 -12.64 -2.96
CA GLU A 128 -5.43 -12.38 -4.15
C GLU A 128 -6.23 -12.50 -5.44
N GLN A 129 -7.00 -13.59 -5.56
CA GLN A 129 -7.84 -13.87 -6.73
C GLN A 129 -8.99 -12.87 -6.85
N ALA A 130 -9.68 -12.56 -5.75
CA ALA A 130 -10.77 -11.60 -5.73
C ALA A 130 -10.29 -10.21 -6.18
N ILE A 131 -9.17 -9.73 -5.65
CA ILE A 131 -8.61 -8.43 -6.03
C ILE A 131 -8.19 -8.43 -7.49
N PHE A 132 -7.47 -9.45 -7.96
CA PHE A 132 -6.99 -9.51 -9.34
C PHE A 132 -8.14 -9.54 -10.35
N LYS A 133 -9.18 -10.32 -10.07
CA LYS A 133 -10.41 -10.35 -10.85
C LYS A 133 -11.11 -8.98 -10.88
N LEU A 134 -11.18 -8.31 -9.73
CA LEU A 134 -11.82 -7.01 -9.62
C LEU A 134 -11.05 -5.92 -10.36
N VAL A 135 -9.71 -5.94 -10.30
CA VAL A 135 -8.84 -5.06 -11.09
C VAL A 135 -9.06 -5.26 -12.59
N ASN A 136 -9.10 -6.50 -13.07
CA ASN A 136 -9.33 -6.80 -14.47
C ASN A 136 -10.72 -6.35 -14.93
N ARG A 137 -11.76 -6.58 -14.12
CA ARG A 137 -13.11 -6.06 -14.39
C ARG A 137 -13.13 -4.53 -14.48
N GLU A 138 -12.39 -3.86 -13.61
CA GLU A 138 -12.28 -2.39 -13.65
C GLU A 138 -11.58 -1.90 -14.92
N ARG A 139 -10.55 -2.60 -15.36
CA ARG A 139 -9.85 -2.33 -16.63
C ARG A 139 -10.78 -2.52 -17.82
N GLU A 140 -11.51 -3.61 -17.87
CA GLU A 140 -12.51 -3.91 -18.92
C GLU A 140 -13.60 -2.80 -18.98
N ASN A 141 -14.12 -2.37 -17.82
CA ASN A 141 -15.09 -1.28 -17.73
C ASN A 141 -14.55 0.06 -18.29
N ASN A 142 -13.22 0.21 -18.34
CA ASN A 142 -12.54 1.38 -18.90
C ASN A 142 -11.97 1.11 -20.32
N GLY A 143 -12.38 0.03 -20.98
CA GLY A 143 -12.01 -0.30 -22.36
C GLY A 143 -10.56 -0.76 -22.52
N LEU A 144 -9.95 -1.32 -21.49
CA LEU A 144 -8.60 -1.85 -21.49
C LEU A 144 -8.64 -3.39 -21.47
N ASP A 145 -7.61 -4.00 -22.05
CA ASP A 145 -7.44 -5.45 -21.99
C ASP A 145 -7.17 -5.92 -20.55
N GLU A 146 -7.63 -7.12 -20.22
CA GLU A 146 -7.29 -7.80 -18.99
C GLU A 146 -5.78 -8.04 -18.90
N GLN A 147 -5.25 -7.96 -17.70
CA GLN A 147 -3.88 -8.34 -17.41
C GLN A 147 -3.76 -9.85 -17.24
N LEU A 148 -2.66 -10.39 -17.74
CA LEU A 148 -2.27 -11.76 -17.46
C LEU A 148 -1.54 -11.83 -16.11
N TRP A 149 -1.72 -12.95 -15.41
CA TRP A 149 -1.00 -13.16 -14.16
C TRP A 149 0.51 -13.30 -14.37
N GLY A 150 1.29 -12.45 -13.70
CA GLY A 150 2.74 -12.41 -13.79
C GLY A 150 3.42 -13.15 -12.64
N ALA A 151 3.83 -14.40 -12.83
CA ALA A 151 4.44 -15.21 -11.77
C ALA A 151 5.73 -14.60 -11.17
N ASN A 152 6.53 -13.91 -11.98
CA ASN A 152 7.72 -13.21 -11.46
C ASN A 152 7.36 -11.94 -10.72
N ILE A 153 6.33 -11.23 -11.21
CA ILE A 153 5.78 -10.03 -10.55
C ILE A 153 5.19 -10.40 -9.19
N TYR A 154 4.50 -11.55 -9.14
CA TYR A 154 3.93 -12.07 -7.89
C TYR A 154 5.00 -12.24 -6.80
N LYS A 155 6.20 -12.72 -7.12
CA LYS A 155 7.29 -12.87 -6.15
C LYS A 155 7.67 -11.54 -5.50
N TRP A 156 7.70 -10.49 -6.29
CA TRP A 156 7.98 -9.13 -5.78
C TRP A 156 6.84 -8.61 -4.91
N ALA A 157 5.60 -8.76 -5.39
CA ALA A 157 4.43 -8.38 -4.62
C ALA A 157 4.37 -9.14 -3.28
N ARG A 158 4.65 -10.46 -3.30
CA ARG A 158 4.66 -11.30 -2.10
C ARG A 158 5.74 -10.87 -1.11
N THR A 159 6.95 -10.61 -1.60
CA THR A 159 8.04 -10.10 -0.76
C THR A 159 7.65 -8.79 -0.08
N ASN A 160 6.99 -7.88 -0.81
CA ASN A 160 6.55 -6.61 -0.26
C ASN A 160 5.47 -6.79 0.80
N SER A 161 4.44 -7.60 0.54
CA SER A 161 3.37 -7.87 1.51
C SER A 161 3.90 -8.49 2.81
N VAL A 162 4.87 -9.41 2.70
CA VAL A 162 5.56 -9.99 3.88
C VAL A 162 6.37 -8.92 4.63
N ASN A 163 7.08 -8.04 3.92
CA ASN A 163 7.84 -6.97 4.56
C ASN A 163 6.94 -5.97 5.26
N MET A 164 5.84 -5.55 4.63
CA MET A 164 4.83 -4.70 5.25
C MET A 164 4.27 -5.31 6.52
N ALA A 165 3.95 -6.60 6.50
CA ALA A 165 3.46 -7.33 7.66
C ALA A 165 4.49 -7.39 8.78
N LYS A 166 5.74 -7.69 8.45
CA LYS A 166 6.85 -7.74 9.41
C LYS A 166 7.11 -6.39 10.07
N ASN A 167 7.07 -5.32 9.28
CA ASN A 167 7.31 -3.96 9.74
C ASN A 167 6.04 -3.32 10.33
N GLN A 168 4.87 -3.94 10.14
CA GLN A 168 3.55 -3.41 10.48
C GLN A 168 3.32 -1.99 9.90
N GLN A 169 3.80 -1.79 8.67
CA GLN A 169 3.76 -0.51 7.98
C GLN A 169 3.47 -0.71 6.49
N ILE A 170 2.72 0.24 5.90
CA ILE A 170 2.51 0.27 4.45
C ILE A 170 3.72 0.89 3.77
N GLU A 171 4.32 0.15 2.85
CA GLU A 171 5.46 0.58 2.07
C GLU A 171 5.34 0.09 0.62
N TYR A 172 5.79 0.90 -0.33
CA TYR A 172 5.96 0.47 -1.70
C TYR A 172 7.22 -0.37 -1.85
N SER A 173 7.18 -1.38 -2.72
CA SER A 173 8.37 -2.17 -3.02
C SER A 173 9.39 -1.37 -3.84
N GLU A 174 10.62 -1.83 -3.89
CA GLU A 174 11.67 -1.27 -4.78
C GLU A 174 11.44 -1.63 -6.26
N TRP A 175 10.39 -2.37 -6.58
CA TRP A 175 10.05 -2.73 -7.95
C TRP A 175 9.79 -1.48 -8.80
N PRO A 176 10.51 -1.30 -9.94
CA PRO A 176 10.44 -0.07 -10.73
C PRO A 176 9.22 -0.04 -11.68
N SER A 177 8.04 -0.40 -11.19
CA SER A 177 6.84 -0.46 -12.00
C SER A 177 5.63 0.11 -11.26
N TRP A 178 4.46 -0.03 -11.84
CA TRP A 178 3.22 0.49 -11.28
C TRP A 178 2.74 -0.40 -10.16
N GLN A 179 2.52 0.17 -8.99
CA GLN A 179 2.11 -0.60 -7.82
C GLN A 179 1.15 0.18 -6.94
N GLU A 180 0.28 -0.57 -6.27
CA GLU A 180 -0.58 -0.12 -5.19
C GLU A 180 -0.43 -1.04 -3.98
N VAL A 181 -0.56 -0.45 -2.81
CA VAL A 181 -0.48 -1.18 -1.55
C VAL A 181 -1.68 -0.85 -0.68
N TYR A 182 -2.08 -1.79 0.16
CA TYR A 182 -3.20 -1.64 1.07
C TYR A 182 -3.04 -2.58 2.27
N TRP A 183 -3.72 -2.29 3.35
CA TRP A 183 -3.94 -3.19 4.46
C TRP A 183 -5.42 -3.21 4.85
N ALA A 184 -5.92 -4.38 5.20
CA ALA A 184 -7.32 -4.61 5.50
C ALA A 184 -7.48 -5.36 6.81
N THR A 185 -8.49 -5.01 7.58
CA THR A 185 -8.91 -5.73 8.79
C THR A 185 -10.39 -5.53 9.03
N GLY A 186 -11.03 -6.47 9.73
CA GLY A 186 -12.44 -6.38 10.11
C GLY A 186 -13.43 -6.71 9.00
N TYR A 187 -13.01 -7.41 7.95
CA TYR A 187 -13.85 -7.91 6.87
C TYR A 187 -14.21 -9.38 7.08
N SER A 188 -15.33 -9.80 6.53
CA SER A 188 -15.86 -11.17 6.67
C SER A 188 -15.63 -12.04 5.43
N THR A 189 -15.35 -11.42 4.27
CA THR A 189 -15.14 -12.11 3.00
C THR A 189 -13.97 -11.55 2.21
N ALA A 190 -13.40 -12.37 1.31
CA ALA A 190 -12.36 -11.96 0.36
C ALA A 190 -12.85 -10.86 -0.59
N ASP A 191 -14.11 -10.93 -1.02
CA ASP A 191 -14.71 -9.94 -1.92
C ASP A 191 -14.83 -8.56 -1.23
N GLU A 192 -15.20 -8.49 0.04
CA GLU A 192 -15.24 -7.23 0.80
C GLU A 192 -13.86 -6.59 0.90
N ILE A 193 -12.81 -7.38 1.12
CA ILE A 193 -11.42 -6.90 1.13
C ILE A 193 -11.04 -6.37 -0.24
N ALA A 194 -11.39 -7.08 -1.31
CA ALA A 194 -11.08 -6.69 -2.68
C ALA A 194 -11.78 -5.39 -3.08
N GLU A 195 -13.06 -5.23 -2.76
CA GLU A 195 -13.83 -4.01 -3.01
C GLU A 195 -13.24 -2.82 -2.25
N SER A 196 -12.86 -3.03 -1.00
CA SER A 196 -12.25 -1.99 -0.18
C SER A 196 -10.88 -1.57 -0.74
N ALA A 197 -10.04 -2.53 -1.13
CA ALA A 197 -8.74 -2.24 -1.75
C ALA A 197 -8.90 -1.42 -3.03
N LEU A 198 -9.77 -1.85 -3.95
CA LEU A 198 -10.00 -1.12 -5.19
C LEU A 198 -10.56 0.28 -4.93
N LYS A 199 -11.51 0.43 -4.03
CA LYS A 199 -12.07 1.74 -3.66
C LYS A 199 -11.03 2.72 -3.11
N ILE A 200 -10.10 2.25 -2.30
CA ILE A 200 -8.99 3.06 -1.80
C ILE A 200 -8.04 3.44 -2.94
N TRP A 201 -7.70 2.49 -3.79
CA TRP A 201 -6.82 2.72 -4.93
C TRP A 201 -7.42 3.68 -5.96
N GLN A 202 -8.73 3.60 -6.23
CA GLN A 202 -9.45 4.56 -7.10
C GLN A 202 -9.32 6.01 -6.63
N ASN A 203 -9.16 6.23 -5.32
CA ASN A 203 -8.94 7.55 -4.74
C ASN A 203 -7.45 7.90 -4.56
N SER A 204 -6.54 7.00 -4.94
CA SER A 204 -5.10 7.24 -4.83
C SER A 204 -4.59 8.14 -5.95
N LYS A 205 -3.53 8.90 -5.65
CA LYS A 205 -2.84 9.66 -6.69
C LYS A 205 -2.15 8.69 -7.67
N GLY A 206 -2.49 8.80 -8.93
CA GLY A 206 -1.90 7.99 -9.99
C GLY A 206 -2.66 6.68 -10.27
N TYR A 207 -3.89 6.54 -9.80
CA TYR A 207 -4.75 5.38 -10.09
C TYR A 207 -4.79 5.03 -11.58
N GLU A 208 -5.05 6.01 -12.46
CA GLU A 208 -5.07 5.82 -13.91
C GLU A 208 -3.72 5.32 -14.45
N GLN A 209 -2.62 5.79 -13.88
CA GLN A 209 -1.27 5.42 -14.32
C GLN A 209 -0.86 4.04 -13.82
N LYS A 210 -1.50 3.52 -12.80
CA LYS A 210 -1.14 2.25 -12.15
C LYS A 210 -2.13 1.14 -12.51
N ILE A 211 -3.40 1.31 -12.18
CA ILE A 211 -4.45 0.31 -12.40
C ILE A 211 -4.94 0.33 -13.86
N LEU A 212 -5.20 1.53 -14.41
CA LEU A 212 -5.71 1.72 -15.77
C LEU A 212 -4.61 1.97 -16.80
N ASN A 213 -3.39 1.55 -16.51
CA ASN A 213 -2.28 1.70 -17.45
C ASN A 213 -2.48 0.79 -18.67
N SER A 214 -2.59 1.39 -19.86
CA SER A 214 -2.85 0.66 -21.12
C SER A 214 -1.69 -0.19 -21.60
N VAL A 215 -0.46 0.10 -21.17
CA VAL A 215 0.74 -0.69 -21.55
C VAL A 215 1.06 -1.80 -20.57
N ALA A 216 0.37 -1.87 -19.44
CA ALA A 216 0.55 -2.91 -18.45
C ALA A 216 -0.20 -4.19 -18.85
N THR A 217 0.52 -5.15 -19.43
CA THR A 217 -0.02 -6.44 -19.89
C THR A 217 -0.02 -7.53 -18.84
N TYR A 218 0.77 -7.37 -17.80
CA TYR A 218 0.85 -8.32 -16.69
C TYR A 218 0.55 -7.63 -15.36
N GLY A 219 -0.05 -8.38 -14.46
CA GLY A 219 -0.30 -7.94 -13.10
C GLY A 219 -0.18 -9.10 -12.12
N ALA A 220 0.01 -8.79 -10.87
CA ALA A 220 -0.09 -9.74 -9.78
C ALA A 220 -0.53 -9.04 -8.51
N VAL A 221 -1.25 -9.77 -7.68
CA VAL A 221 -1.62 -9.38 -6.32
C VAL A 221 -0.98 -10.38 -5.37
N ALA A 222 -0.40 -9.91 -4.30
CA ALA A 222 0.03 -10.77 -3.21
C ALA A 222 -0.51 -10.24 -1.90
N VAL A 223 -0.93 -11.17 -1.07
CA VAL A 223 -1.50 -10.91 0.25
C VAL A 223 -0.69 -11.64 1.31
N HIS A 224 -0.43 -11.00 2.43
CA HIS A 224 0.12 -11.66 3.61
C HIS A 224 -0.68 -11.28 4.85
N LYS A 225 -1.27 -12.30 5.49
CA LYS A 225 -2.04 -12.13 6.72
C LYS A 225 -1.08 -12.19 7.91
N PHE A 226 -1.16 -11.19 8.77
CA PHE A 226 -0.46 -11.16 10.05
C PHE A 226 -1.44 -10.75 11.15
N GLY A 227 -1.77 -11.67 12.04
CA GLY A 227 -2.91 -11.51 12.95
C GLY A 227 -4.21 -11.34 12.17
N GLU A 228 -4.97 -10.30 12.47
CA GLU A 228 -6.23 -9.97 11.79
C GLU A 228 -6.04 -9.02 10.60
N ILE A 229 -4.81 -8.71 10.22
CA ILE A 229 -4.49 -7.74 9.18
C ILE A 229 -3.99 -8.45 7.93
N PHE A 230 -4.58 -8.12 6.78
CA PHE A 230 -4.14 -8.53 5.46
C PHE A 230 -3.32 -7.41 4.84
N TYR A 231 -2.04 -7.63 4.57
CA TYR A 231 -1.15 -6.72 3.88
C TYR A 231 -1.12 -7.08 2.40
N ILE A 232 -1.46 -6.12 1.56
CA ILE A 232 -1.79 -6.35 0.15
C ILE A 232 -0.88 -5.52 -0.73
N THR A 233 -0.30 -6.13 -1.74
CA THR A 233 0.47 -5.46 -2.78
C THR A 233 -0.04 -5.88 -4.15
N TYR A 234 -0.44 -4.91 -4.96
CA TYR A 234 -0.67 -5.08 -6.38
C TYR A 234 0.49 -4.48 -7.17
N ILE A 235 0.97 -5.19 -8.17
CA ILE A 235 1.98 -4.72 -9.11
C ILE A 235 1.50 -4.99 -10.53
N ALA A 236 1.64 -3.98 -11.40
CA ALA A 236 1.42 -4.10 -12.83
C ALA A 236 2.72 -3.85 -13.61
N SER A 237 2.86 -4.49 -14.77
CA SER A 237 4.06 -4.40 -15.60
C SER A 237 3.74 -4.64 -17.07
N ASN A 238 4.61 -4.17 -17.96
CA ASN A 238 4.59 -4.50 -19.39
C ASN A 238 5.49 -5.68 -19.74
N PHE A 239 6.15 -6.31 -18.77
CA PHE A 239 6.97 -7.52 -18.95
C PHE A 239 6.64 -8.55 -17.85
N ARG A 240 6.84 -9.81 -18.19
CA ARG A 240 6.49 -10.99 -17.37
C ARG A 240 7.54 -11.29 -16.30
#